data_a25da7592ec1c51501cc38dfb43c28a5
#
_entry.id   a25da7592ec1c51501cc38dfb43c28a5
#
_cell.length_a   1.000
_cell.length_b   1.000
_cell.length_c   1.000
_cell.angle_alpha   90.00
_cell.angle_beta   90.00
_cell.angle_gamma   90.00
#
_symmetry.space_group_name_H-M   'P 1'
#
loop_
_entity.id
_entity.type
_entity.pdbx_description
1 polymer ?
#
loop_
_entity_poly.entity_id
_entity_poly.type
_entity_poly.pdbx_seq_one_letter_code
_entity_poly.pdbx_strand_id
1 'polypeptide(L)'
;MASLALHETDGGATIALAGRLDAYSVGPLWSTARAALTSHPRAPLRVDCSAVEYCDGAGVALLLDMLRQPRPAGAEVRIDGLAERFRSLLDQFDPKSFTGGAPERPRPGFIERVGRAGARFWVDLRGQIAFVGEATSALAYALRHPHMLRWRDILYVAEEAGVNALPIVALIGFLMGVILAFQSAIAMKQFGAEIFVANLLSLSILRELGPLMTAILLAGRSGAAFAAEIGTMKVNQEIDALTTMGLDPVKFLVVTRVLAATAMIVPLVVFSDLVGLIGGALVMLTFEIPISTYYSQAVSFATLTDFLGGLAKSLVFGVLIAGIGCLRGLQTETGASAVGISATNAVVSGIILIVFVDGVFAVVYYYLGI
;
A
#
# COMPACT_ATOMS: atom_id res chain seq x y z
N MET A 1 -11.87 41.68 -3.98
CA MET A 1 -10.68 40.96 -4.47
C MET A 1 -9.45 41.74 -4.03
N ALA A 2 -8.35 41.06 -3.74
CA ALA A 2 -7.10 41.77 -3.45
C ALA A 2 -6.51 42.38 -4.71
N SER A 3 -5.92 43.56 -4.61
CA SER A 3 -5.26 44.25 -5.73
C SER A 3 -3.96 44.86 -5.27
N LEU A 4 -3.01 44.97 -6.21
CA LEU A 4 -1.73 45.62 -6.01
C LEU A 4 -1.54 46.63 -7.12
N ALA A 5 -1.27 47.88 -6.76
CA ALA A 5 -0.98 48.96 -7.69
C ALA A 5 0.43 49.52 -7.35
N LEU A 6 1.23 49.79 -8.36
CA LEU A 6 2.55 50.41 -8.21
C LEU A 6 2.43 51.89 -8.63
N HIS A 7 2.81 52.81 -7.75
CA HIS A 7 2.88 54.24 -8.01
C HIS A 7 4.34 54.70 -7.90
N GLU A 8 4.86 55.24 -8.97
CA GLU A 8 6.20 55.86 -8.99
C GLU A 8 6.11 57.31 -8.52
N THR A 9 6.99 57.70 -7.60
CA THR A 9 7.07 59.08 -7.06
C THR A 9 8.53 59.58 -7.22
N ASP A 10 8.70 60.89 -7.33
CA ASP A 10 10.03 61.54 -7.49
C ASP A 10 10.98 61.27 -6.31
N GLY A 11 11.45 60.08 -6.14
CA GLY A 11 12.38 59.68 -5.08
C GLY A 11 12.15 58.30 -4.50
N GLY A 12 11.15 57.55 -4.97
CA GLY A 12 10.84 56.17 -4.52
C GLY A 12 9.62 55.56 -5.20
N ALA A 13 9.27 54.35 -4.85
CA ALA A 13 8.06 53.72 -5.37
C ALA A 13 7.13 53.32 -4.22
N THR A 14 5.84 53.49 -4.42
CA THR A 14 4.79 53.08 -3.46
C THR A 14 4.00 51.90 -4.03
N ILE A 15 3.91 50.82 -3.28
CA ILE A 15 3.07 49.65 -3.58
C ILE A 15 1.81 49.79 -2.74
N ALA A 16 0.68 50.08 -3.37
CA ALA A 16 -0.61 50.13 -2.70
C ALA A 16 -1.27 48.72 -2.73
N LEU A 17 -1.56 48.19 -1.55
CA LEU A 17 -2.29 46.94 -1.36
C LEU A 17 -3.70 47.24 -0.90
N ALA A 18 -4.71 46.64 -1.54
CA ALA A 18 -6.11 46.84 -1.18
C ALA A 18 -6.91 45.53 -1.17
N GLY A 19 -7.97 45.52 -0.34
CA GLY A 19 -8.91 44.41 -0.22
C GLY A 19 -8.48 43.32 0.76
N ARG A 20 -8.79 42.05 0.45
CA ARG A 20 -8.56 40.92 1.36
C ARG A 20 -7.27 40.21 0.98
N LEU A 21 -6.30 40.15 1.90
CA LEU A 21 -5.04 39.41 1.78
C LEU A 21 -5.22 38.06 2.50
N ASP A 22 -5.69 37.05 1.80
CA ASP A 22 -5.92 35.70 2.30
C ASP A 22 -5.25 34.63 1.41
N ALA A 23 -5.26 33.37 1.84
CA ALA A 23 -4.62 32.28 1.14
C ALA A 23 -5.06 32.11 -0.31
N TYR A 24 -6.25 32.58 -0.69
CA TYR A 24 -6.79 32.46 -2.05
C TYR A 24 -6.41 33.65 -2.94
N SER A 25 -6.20 34.83 -2.35
CA SER A 25 -5.97 36.07 -3.08
C SER A 25 -4.51 36.49 -3.18
N VAL A 26 -3.66 36.03 -2.26
CA VAL A 26 -2.24 36.43 -2.16
C VAL A 26 -1.35 35.81 -3.25
N GLY A 27 -1.68 34.59 -3.73
CA GLY A 27 -0.87 33.87 -4.70
C GLY A 27 -0.51 34.68 -5.96
N PRO A 28 -1.49 35.25 -6.70
CA PRO A 28 -1.20 36.11 -7.86
C PRO A 28 -0.44 37.40 -7.51
N LEU A 29 -0.67 37.96 -6.32
CA LEU A 29 -0.01 39.17 -5.87
C LEU A 29 1.46 38.98 -5.55
N TRP A 30 1.85 37.78 -5.16
CA TRP A 30 3.22 37.46 -4.75
C TRP A 30 4.24 37.67 -5.87
N SER A 31 3.91 37.19 -7.07
CA SER A 31 4.77 37.39 -8.26
C SER A 31 4.87 38.86 -8.64
N THR A 32 3.76 39.59 -8.57
CA THR A 32 3.69 41.05 -8.90
C THR A 32 4.48 41.86 -7.85
N ALA A 33 4.34 41.54 -6.56
CA ALA A 33 5.08 42.19 -5.48
C ALA A 33 6.59 41.98 -5.62
N ARG A 34 7.02 40.74 -5.94
CA ARG A 34 8.45 40.47 -6.20
C ARG A 34 8.98 41.18 -7.44
N ALA A 35 8.20 41.23 -8.52
CA ALA A 35 8.56 41.98 -9.72
C ALA A 35 8.75 43.46 -9.41
N ALA A 36 7.84 44.10 -8.65
CA ALA A 36 7.95 45.47 -8.20
C ALA A 36 9.20 45.74 -7.33
N LEU A 37 9.55 44.79 -6.45
CA LEU A 37 10.75 44.87 -5.63
C LEU A 37 12.06 44.76 -6.47
N THR A 38 12.06 43.92 -7.51
CA THR A 38 13.21 43.73 -8.40
C THR A 38 13.41 44.86 -9.41
N SER A 39 12.32 45.52 -9.84
CA SER A 39 12.43 46.68 -10.77
C SER A 39 13.03 47.93 -10.11
N HIS A 40 12.92 48.08 -8.78
CA HIS A 40 13.40 49.23 -8.04
C HIS A 40 14.45 48.83 -6.96
N PRO A 41 15.60 48.29 -7.31
CA PRO A 41 16.54 47.68 -6.34
C PRO A 41 17.23 48.71 -5.42
N ARG A 42 17.31 49.96 -5.82
CA ARG A 42 18.02 51.02 -5.08
C ARG A 42 17.14 52.13 -4.52
N ALA A 43 15.85 52.15 -4.86
CA ALA A 43 14.91 53.17 -4.37
C ALA A 43 14.23 52.71 -3.06
N PRO A 44 13.97 53.59 -2.08
CA PRO A 44 13.16 53.27 -0.92
C PRO A 44 11.75 52.91 -1.39
N LEU A 45 11.20 51.86 -0.79
CA LEU A 45 9.93 51.30 -1.18
C LEU A 45 8.94 51.40 -0.01
N ARG A 46 7.77 52.03 -0.29
CA ARG A 46 6.72 52.17 0.69
C ARG A 46 5.58 51.23 0.30
N VAL A 47 5.11 50.40 1.24
CA VAL A 47 3.95 49.53 1.06
C VAL A 47 2.77 50.15 1.83
N ASP A 48 1.85 50.71 1.10
CA ASP A 48 0.62 51.29 1.69
C ASP A 48 -0.46 50.20 1.81
N CYS A 49 -0.78 49.87 3.04
CA CYS A 49 -1.80 48.89 3.42
C CYS A 49 -3.09 49.53 3.96
N SER A 50 -3.29 50.86 3.76
CA SER A 50 -4.44 51.55 4.31
C SER A 50 -5.80 51.05 3.79
N ALA A 51 -5.82 50.49 2.59
CA ALA A 51 -7.00 49.90 1.95
C ALA A 51 -7.12 48.38 2.16
N VAL A 52 -6.32 47.76 3.06
CA VAL A 52 -6.42 46.34 3.40
C VAL A 52 -7.54 46.12 4.42
N GLU A 53 -8.57 45.40 4.01
CA GLU A 53 -9.76 45.13 4.84
C GLU A 53 -9.56 43.90 5.74
N TYR A 54 -8.81 42.91 5.25
CA TYR A 54 -8.56 41.64 5.91
C TYR A 54 -7.14 41.12 5.60
N CYS A 55 -6.45 40.58 6.60
CA CYS A 55 -5.12 39.99 6.46
C CYS A 55 -5.01 38.77 7.37
N ASP A 56 -4.76 37.58 6.77
CA ASP A 56 -4.47 36.34 7.52
C ASP A 56 -2.98 36.00 7.49
N GLY A 57 -2.63 34.78 7.92
CA GLY A 57 -1.25 34.31 7.91
C GLY A 57 -0.57 34.33 6.53
N ALA A 58 -1.34 34.16 5.44
CA ALA A 58 -0.79 34.23 4.07
C ALA A 58 -0.52 35.69 3.66
N GLY A 59 -1.39 36.64 4.06
CA GLY A 59 -1.18 38.08 3.89
C GLY A 59 0.06 38.56 4.68
N VAL A 60 0.17 38.14 5.95
CA VAL A 60 1.36 38.42 6.78
C VAL A 60 2.63 37.85 6.14
N ALA A 61 2.58 36.65 5.59
CA ALA A 61 3.75 36.02 4.92
C ALA A 61 4.19 36.82 3.67
N LEU A 62 3.25 37.37 2.89
CA LEU A 62 3.56 38.25 1.76
C LEU A 62 4.29 39.52 2.26
N LEU A 63 3.77 40.18 3.30
CA LEU A 63 4.36 41.38 3.86
C LEU A 63 5.78 41.10 4.43
N LEU A 64 5.96 39.97 5.11
CA LEU A 64 7.27 39.51 5.62
C LEU A 64 8.25 39.19 4.49
N ASP A 65 7.79 38.56 3.40
CA ASP A 65 8.63 38.29 2.22
C ASP A 65 9.13 39.59 1.59
N MET A 66 8.30 40.63 1.53
CA MET A 66 8.68 41.97 1.05
C MET A 66 9.70 42.65 1.96
N LEU A 67 9.54 42.55 3.29
CA LEU A 67 10.47 43.12 4.28
C LEU A 67 11.83 42.38 4.31
N ARG A 68 11.81 41.08 3.98
CA ARG A 68 12.98 40.18 4.07
C ARG A 68 13.94 40.32 2.91
N GLN A 69 13.53 40.89 1.77
CA GLN A 69 14.43 40.95 0.61
C GLN A 69 15.68 41.81 0.92
N PRO A 70 16.90 41.26 0.70
CA PRO A 70 18.11 42.03 0.95
C PRO A 70 18.17 43.22 0.03
N ARG A 71 18.29 44.42 0.57
CA ARG A 71 18.38 45.68 -0.17
C ARG A 71 19.56 46.51 0.33
N PRO A 72 20.15 47.37 -0.53
CA PRO A 72 21.22 48.31 -0.13
C PRO A 72 20.75 49.24 0.99
N ALA A 73 21.67 49.72 1.80
CA ALA A 73 21.42 50.71 2.83
C ALA A 73 20.75 51.95 2.21
N GLY A 74 19.63 52.39 2.78
CA GLY A 74 18.82 53.49 2.29
C GLY A 74 17.67 53.10 1.35
N ALA A 75 17.56 51.84 0.90
CA ALA A 75 16.48 51.32 0.05
C ALA A 75 15.54 50.40 0.82
N GLU A 76 15.32 50.67 2.10
CA GLU A 76 14.45 49.83 2.99
C GLU A 76 13.00 49.84 2.55
N VAL A 77 12.34 48.70 2.76
CA VAL A 77 10.88 48.57 2.59
C VAL A 77 10.20 48.98 3.89
N ARG A 78 9.23 49.88 3.82
CA ARG A 78 8.40 50.33 4.95
C ARG A 78 6.95 49.98 4.70
N ILE A 79 6.28 49.42 5.71
CA ILE A 79 4.84 49.13 5.65
C ILE A 79 4.11 50.19 6.44
N ASP A 80 3.21 50.91 5.78
CA ASP A 80 2.40 51.96 6.36
C ASP A 80 0.91 51.63 6.22
N GLY A 81 0.08 52.20 7.08
CA GLY A 81 -1.38 52.12 6.98
C GLY A 81 -2.00 50.77 7.35
N LEU A 82 -1.22 49.78 7.82
CA LEU A 82 -1.76 48.50 8.24
C LEU A 82 -2.53 48.65 9.55
N ALA A 83 -3.77 48.15 9.62
CA ALA A 83 -4.60 48.21 10.81
C ALA A 83 -3.96 47.52 11.99
N GLU A 84 -4.08 48.09 13.20
CA GLU A 84 -3.40 47.63 14.44
C GLU A 84 -3.58 46.13 14.72
N ARG A 85 -4.80 45.61 14.49
CA ARG A 85 -5.14 44.20 14.65
C ARG A 85 -4.28 43.26 13.76
N PHE A 86 -3.84 43.73 12.59
CA PHE A 86 -2.97 42.94 11.69
C PHE A 86 -1.49 43.27 11.92
N ARG A 87 -1.19 44.46 12.41
CA ARG A 87 0.15 44.87 12.77
C ARG A 87 0.69 44.04 13.94
N SER A 88 -0.14 43.77 14.93
CA SER A 88 0.21 42.87 16.05
C SER A 88 0.54 41.44 15.60
N LEU A 89 -0.03 40.95 14.48
CA LEU A 89 0.35 39.66 13.90
C LEU A 89 1.70 39.74 13.17
N LEU A 90 1.96 40.85 12.45
CA LEU A 90 3.23 41.07 11.77
C LEU A 90 4.38 41.21 12.77
N ASP A 91 4.18 41.93 13.85
CA ASP A 91 5.17 42.21 14.89
C ASP A 91 5.58 40.96 15.72
N GLN A 92 4.78 39.90 15.65
CA GLN A 92 5.15 38.60 16.25
C GLN A 92 6.32 37.92 15.52
N PHE A 93 6.61 38.34 14.30
CA PHE A 93 7.66 37.79 13.48
C PHE A 93 8.79 38.81 13.30
N ASP A 94 9.97 38.53 13.82
CA ASP A 94 11.15 39.33 13.52
C ASP A 94 11.64 39.03 12.10
N PRO A 95 11.58 40.02 11.15
CA PRO A 95 12.03 39.82 9.79
C PRO A 95 13.51 39.36 9.70
N LYS A 96 14.33 39.72 10.69
CA LYS A 96 15.75 39.37 10.79
C LYS A 96 15.96 37.88 11.15
N SER A 97 15.03 37.30 11.88
CA SER A 97 15.12 35.85 12.24
C SER A 97 15.00 34.94 11.03
N PHE A 98 14.47 35.43 9.91
CA PHE A 98 14.30 34.69 8.66
C PHE A 98 15.37 35.01 7.61
N THR A 99 16.35 35.87 7.90
CA THR A 99 17.42 36.25 6.96
C THR A 99 18.47 35.16 6.74
N GLY A 100 18.52 34.13 7.59
CA GLY A 100 19.18 32.89 7.24
C GLY A 100 18.33 32.13 6.22
N GLY A 101 18.79 31.92 4.99
CA GLY A 101 18.19 30.93 4.10
C GLY A 101 17.95 29.66 4.90
N ALA A 102 16.82 28.96 4.64
CA ALA A 102 16.61 27.67 5.28
C ALA A 102 17.93 26.90 5.18
N PRO A 103 18.52 26.45 6.32
CA PRO A 103 19.81 25.81 6.27
C PRO A 103 19.73 24.73 5.19
N GLU A 104 20.53 24.86 4.12
CA GLU A 104 20.61 23.81 3.11
C GLU A 104 20.96 22.56 3.90
N ARG A 105 19.97 21.69 4.09
CA ARG A 105 20.25 20.41 4.72
C ARG A 105 21.27 19.72 3.87
N PRO A 106 22.49 19.54 4.35
CA PRO A 106 23.54 18.92 3.55
C PRO A 106 22.97 17.61 3.00
N ARG A 107 23.10 17.41 1.69
CA ARG A 107 22.61 16.17 1.07
C ARG A 107 23.29 15.03 1.78
N PRO A 108 22.55 14.09 2.38
CA PRO A 108 23.14 13.02 3.18
C PRO A 108 24.16 12.26 2.33
N GLY A 109 25.36 12.10 2.84
CA GLY A 109 26.42 11.36 2.18
C GLY A 109 25.99 9.91 1.88
N PHE A 110 26.71 9.23 0.98
CA PHE A 110 26.39 7.85 0.62
C PHE A 110 26.34 6.92 1.85
N ILE A 111 27.31 7.03 2.74
CA ILE A 111 27.39 6.24 3.99
C ILE A 111 26.17 6.53 4.89
N GLU A 112 25.79 7.79 5.01
CA GLU A 112 24.63 8.19 5.83
C GLU A 112 23.31 7.68 5.22
N ARG A 113 23.18 7.66 3.89
CA ARG A 113 22.02 7.07 3.19
C ARG A 113 21.92 5.57 3.44
N VAL A 114 23.03 4.86 3.30
CA VAL A 114 23.10 3.41 3.56
C VAL A 114 22.81 3.12 5.03
N GLY A 115 23.41 3.87 5.95
CA GLY A 115 23.16 3.73 7.39
C GLY A 115 21.70 3.97 7.76
N ARG A 116 21.07 5.04 7.22
CA ARG A 116 19.63 5.30 7.46
C ARG A 116 18.73 4.22 6.84
N ALA A 117 19.09 3.71 5.65
CA ALA A 117 18.36 2.61 5.03
C ALA A 117 18.46 1.33 5.87
N GLY A 118 19.65 0.99 6.35
CA GLY A 118 19.88 -0.16 7.22
C GLY A 118 19.15 -0.03 8.58
N ALA A 119 19.17 1.16 9.17
CA ALA A 119 18.44 1.42 10.42
C ALA A 119 16.92 1.29 10.24
N ARG A 120 16.35 1.83 9.15
CA ARG A 120 14.92 1.66 8.84
C ARG A 120 14.58 0.19 8.62
N PHE A 121 15.37 -0.51 7.81
CA PHE A 121 15.18 -1.95 7.59
C PHE A 121 15.16 -2.74 8.91
N TRP A 122 16.08 -2.42 9.84
CA TRP A 122 16.13 -3.09 11.14
C TRP A 122 14.91 -2.80 12.02
N VAL A 123 14.44 -1.55 12.03
CA VAL A 123 13.22 -1.14 12.76
C VAL A 123 12.00 -1.85 12.17
N ASP A 124 11.89 -1.88 10.83
CA ASP A 124 10.79 -2.55 10.14
C ASP A 124 10.81 -4.06 10.39
N LEU A 125 11.98 -4.69 10.32
CA LEU A 125 12.14 -6.12 10.59
C LEU A 125 11.74 -6.47 12.03
N ARG A 126 12.19 -5.66 12.99
CA ARG A 126 11.81 -5.87 14.39
C ARG A 126 10.30 -5.72 14.60
N GLY A 127 9.68 -4.73 13.94
CA GLY A 127 8.22 -4.55 13.97
C GLY A 127 7.47 -5.75 13.35
N GLN A 128 7.98 -6.30 12.26
CA GLN A 128 7.39 -7.50 11.64
C GLN A 128 7.51 -8.73 12.55
N ILE A 129 8.69 -8.95 13.17
CA ILE A 129 8.89 -10.06 14.11
C ILE A 129 7.96 -9.93 15.33
N ALA A 130 7.84 -8.73 15.90
CA ALA A 130 6.94 -8.47 17.00
C ALA A 130 5.48 -8.78 16.63
N PHE A 131 5.03 -8.30 15.47
CA PHE A 131 3.68 -8.59 14.96
C PHE A 131 3.43 -10.09 14.75
N VAL A 132 4.39 -10.82 14.16
CA VAL A 132 4.27 -12.27 13.98
C VAL A 132 4.15 -12.98 15.33
N GLY A 133 4.95 -12.58 16.32
CA GLY A 133 4.84 -13.10 17.68
C GLY A 133 3.47 -12.85 18.31
N GLU A 134 2.99 -11.60 18.20
CA GLU A 134 1.69 -11.20 18.73
C GLU A 134 0.53 -11.91 18.02
N ALA A 135 0.54 -11.94 16.69
CA ALA A 135 -0.47 -12.64 15.88
C ALA A 135 -0.49 -14.15 16.17
N THR A 136 0.70 -14.78 16.29
CA THR A 136 0.82 -16.20 16.62
C THR A 136 0.29 -16.50 18.02
N SER A 137 0.61 -15.66 19.00
CA SER A 137 0.10 -15.81 20.37
C SER A 137 -1.42 -15.61 20.44
N ALA A 138 -1.94 -14.61 19.70
CA ALA A 138 -3.37 -14.36 19.61
C ALA A 138 -4.12 -15.51 18.92
N LEU A 139 -3.56 -16.05 17.83
CA LEU A 139 -4.12 -17.20 17.13
C LEU A 139 -4.11 -18.47 18.00
N ALA A 140 -3.00 -18.75 18.69
CA ALA A 140 -2.89 -19.86 19.62
C ALA A 140 -3.89 -19.75 20.78
N TYR A 141 -4.07 -18.53 21.31
CA TYR A 141 -5.08 -18.26 22.33
C TYR A 141 -6.51 -18.50 21.80
N ALA A 142 -6.80 -17.99 20.61
CA ALA A 142 -8.10 -18.15 19.96
C ALA A 142 -8.46 -19.63 19.70
N LEU A 143 -7.49 -20.43 19.24
CA LEU A 143 -7.67 -21.86 19.01
C LEU A 143 -7.92 -22.64 20.30
N ARG A 144 -7.31 -22.20 21.43
CA ARG A 144 -7.57 -22.81 22.77
C ARG A 144 -8.90 -22.38 23.38
N HIS A 145 -9.45 -21.23 22.96
CA HIS A 145 -10.70 -20.69 23.50
C HIS A 145 -11.72 -20.39 22.38
N PRO A 146 -12.21 -21.41 21.67
CA PRO A 146 -13.06 -21.25 20.48
C PRO A 146 -14.41 -20.57 20.78
N HIS A 147 -14.86 -20.58 22.04
CA HIS A 147 -16.06 -19.88 22.50
C HIS A 147 -15.93 -18.34 22.49
N MET A 148 -14.71 -17.81 22.48
CA MET A 148 -14.47 -16.36 22.40
C MET A 148 -14.39 -15.88 20.93
N LEU A 149 -14.37 -16.81 19.96
CA LEU A 149 -14.34 -16.48 18.55
C LEU A 149 -15.69 -15.96 18.07
N ARG A 150 -15.66 -14.89 17.32
CA ARG A 150 -16.84 -14.32 16.68
C ARG A 150 -17.12 -15.03 15.36
N TRP A 151 -17.65 -16.25 15.45
CA TRP A 151 -17.89 -17.12 14.29
C TRP A 151 -18.66 -16.45 13.17
N ARG A 152 -19.61 -15.59 13.50
CA ARG A 152 -20.40 -14.84 12.51
C ARG A 152 -19.53 -13.91 11.68
N ASP A 153 -18.58 -13.22 12.32
CA ASP A 153 -17.66 -12.32 11.61
C ASP A 153 -16.64 -13.10 10.79
N ILE A 154 -16.16 -14.23 11.32
CA ILE A 154 -15.25 -15.13 10.57
C ILE A 154 -15.94 -15.65 9.31
N LEU A 155 -17.19 -16.09 9.41
CA LEU A 155 -17.96 -16.60 8.27
C LEU A 155 -18.24 -15.49 7.26
N TYR A 156 -18.57 -14.29 7.70
CA TYR A 156 -18.76 -13.14 6.83
C TYR A 156 -17.50 -12.80 6.04
N VAL A 157 -16.36 -12.68 6.71
CA VAL A 157 -15.07 -12.43 6.07
C VAL A 157 -14.67 -13.59 5.15
N ALA A 158 -14.95 -14.84 5.54
CA ALA A 158 -14.68 -16.02 4.74
C ALA A 158 -15.52 -16.02 3.44
N GLU A 159 -16.80 -15.68 3.52
CA GLU A 159 -17.67 -15.55 2.35
C GLU A 159 -17.14 -14.47 1.40
N GLU A 160 -16.85 -13.28 1.91
CA GLU A 160 -16.35 -12.18 1.11
C GLU A 160 -14.98 -12.47 0.46
N ALA A 161 -14.05 -13.04 1.22
CA ALA A 161 -12.72 -13.38 0.74
C ALA A 161 -12.70 -14.58 -0.21
N GLY A 162 -13.59 -15.56 0.03
CA GLY A 162 -13.59 -16.85 -0.66
C GLY A 162 -14.57 -16.91 -1.82
N VAL A 163 -15.88 -16.80 -1.54
CA VAL A 163 -16.94 -17.00 -2.56
C VAL A 163 -16.78 -16.06 -3.74
N ASN A 164 -16.53 -14.81 -3.45
CA ASN A 164 -16.31 -13.82 -4.50
C ASN A 164 -14.99 -14.03 -5.28
N ALA A 165 -14.07 -14.89 -4.83
CA ALA A 165 -12.85 -15.24 -5.58
C ALA A 165 -13.07 -16.44 -6.53
N LEU A 166 -14.14 -17.22 -6.34
CA LEU A 166 -14.43 -18.42 -7.15
C LEU A 166 -14.36 -18.18 -8.67
N PRO A 167 -14.98 -17.13 -9.26
CA PRO A 167 -14.98 -16.97 -10.71
C PRO A 167 -13.56 -16.77 -11.28
N ILE A 168 -12.72 -15.98 -10.60
CA ILE A 168 -11.36 -15.74 -11.07
C ILE A 168 -10.46 -16.95 -10.85
N VAL A 169 -10.63 -17.66 -9.74
CA VAL A 169 -9.91 -18.91 -9.44
C VAL A 169 -10.28 -19.98 -10.47
N ALA A 170 -11.58 -20.12 -10.81
CA ALA A 170 -12.03 -21.03 -11.86
C ALA A 170 -11.39 -20.70 -13.21
N LEU A 171 -11.44 -19.44 -13.61
CA LEU A 171 -10.90 -19.00 -14.89
C LEU A 171 -9.40 -19.28 -15.00
N ILE A 172 -8.64 -18.86 -13.98
CA ILE A 172 -7.18 -19.03 -13.98
C ILE A 172 -6.81 -20.51 -13.87
N GLY A 173 -7.45 -21.28 -12.98
CA GLY A 173 -7.24 -22.72 -12.85
C GLY A 173 -7.49 -23.45 -14.18
N PHE A 174 -8.61 -23.15 -14.84
CA PHE A 174 -8.96 -23.73 -16.14
C PHE A 174 -7.90 -23.40 -17.20
N LEU A 175 -7.56 -22.13 -17.36
CA LEU A 175 -6.57 -21.70 -18.34
C LEU A 175 -5.19 -22.29 -18.09
N MET A 176 -4.77 -22.39 -16.83
CA MET A 176 -3.52 -23.05 -16.47
C MET A 176 -3.52 -24.53 -16.87
N GLY A 177 -4.62 -25.25 -16.61
CA GLY A 177 -4.77 -26.63 -17.05
C GLY A 177 -4.68 -26.77 -18.57
N VAL A 178 -5.37 -25.91 -19.32
CA VAL A 178 -5.33 -25.87 -20.80
C VAL A 178 -3.92 -25.59 -21.29
N ILE A 179 -3.27 -24.54 -20.81
CA ILE A 179 -1.94 -24.11 -21.26
C ILE A 179 -0.90 -25.21 -21.01
N LEU A 180 -0.87 -25.75 -19.79
CA LEU A 180 0.07 -26.81 -19.42
C LEU A 180 -0.14 -28.08 -20.23
N ALA A 181 -1.42 -28.48 -20.45
CA ALA A 181 -1.73 -29.65 -21.23
C ALA A 181 -1.26 -29.49 -22.68
N PHE A 182 -1.53 -28.36 -23.34
CA PHE A 182 -1.05 -28.08 -24.69
C PHE A 182 0.47 -28.07 -24.76
N GLN A 183 1.13 -27.37 -23.85
CA GLN A 183 2.58 -27.24 -23.85
C GLN A 183 3.27 -28.59 -23.65
N SER A 184 2.76 -29.40 -22.71
CA SER A 184 3.28 -30.74 -22.44
C SER A 184 2.95 -31.72 -23.57
N ALA A 185 1.74 -31.69 -24.12
CA ALA A 185 1.31 -32.58 -25.20
C ALA A 185 2.12 -32.38 -26.48
N ILE A 186 2.42 -31.14 -26.86
CA ILE A 186 3.24 -30.83 -28.03
C ILE A 186 4.65 -31.43 -27.88
N ALA A 187 5.25 -31.29 -26.70
CA ALA A 187 6.56 -31.84 -26.43
C ALA A 187 6.56 -33.38 -26.39
N MET A 188 5.58 -33.98 -25.73
CA MET A 188 5.47 -35.44 -25.57
C MET A 188 5.08 -36.15 -26.86
N LYS A 189 4.36 -35.51 -27.80
CA LYS A 189 3.97 -36.04 -29.10
C LYS A 189 5.18 -36.46 -29.92
N GLN A 190 6.31 -35.78 -29.81
CA GLN A 190 7.53 -36.13 -30.56
C GLN A 190 8.09 -37.50 -30.14
N PHE A 191 7.70 -37.98 -28.96
CA PHE A 191 8.15 -39.24 -28.40
C PHE A 191 7.05 -40.32 -28.40
N GLY A 192 5.84 -40.02 -28.91
CA GLY A 192 4.69 -40.92 -28.80
C GLY A 192 4.25 -41.19 -27.36
N ALA A 193 4.46 -40.20 -26.49
CA ALA A 193 4.29 -40.33 -25.03
C ALA A 193 3.18 -39.41 -24.51
N GLU A 194 2.23 -39.01 -25.34
CA GLU A 194 1.17 -38.04 -24.98
C GLU A 194 0.32 -38.44 -23.78
N ILE A 195 0.17 -39.74 -23.56
CA ILE A 195 -0.60 -40.30 -22.45
C ILE A 195 -0.02 -39.86 -21.08
N PHE A 196 1.30 -39.67 -20.99
CA PHE A 196 1.97 -39.25 -19.74
C PHE A 196 1.77 -37.76 -19.41
N VAL A 197 1.17 -36.99 -20.31
CA VAL A 197 0.77 -35.60 -20.04
C VAL A 197 -0.20 -35.56 -18.85
N ALA A 198 -1.11 -36.54 -18.76
CA ALA A 198 -2.06 -36.63 -17.64
C ALA A 198 -1.34 -36.73 -16.29
N ASN A 199 -0.24 -37.50 -16.24
CA ASN A 199 0.56 -37.70 -15.02
C ASN A 199 1.26 -36.42 -14.62
N LEU A 200 1.95 -35.76 -15.57
CA LEU A 200 2.66 -34.52 -15.31
C LEU A 200 1.71 -33.40 -14.90
N LEU A 201 0.56 -33.31 -15.57
CA LEU A 201 -0.42 -32.29 -15.30
C LEU A 201 -1.05 -32.46 -13.91
N SER A 202 -1.47 -33.67 -13.55
CA SER A 202 -2.08 -33.96 -12.26
C SER A 202 -1.11 -33.63 -11.11
N LEU A 203 0.14 -34.08 -11.22
CA LEU A 203 1.17 -33.78 -10.21
C LEU A 203 1.45 -32.30 -10.08
N SER A 204 1.64 -31.63 -11.24
CA SER A 204 1.96 -30.19 -11.26
C SER A 204 0.83 -29.32 -10.70
N ILE A 205 -0.42 -29.65 -11.00
CA ILE A 205 -1.58 -28.90 -10.49
C ILE A 205 -1.77 -29.17 -9.00
N LEU A 206 -1.90 -30.41 -8.58
CA LEU A 206 -2.26 -30.75 -7.20
C LEU A 206 -1.18 -30.35 -6.20
N ARG A 207 0.09 -30.46 -6.57
CA ARG A 207 1.21 -30.26 -5.66
C ARG A 207 1.76 -28.84 -5.66
N GLU A 208 1.75 -28.16 -6.81
CA GLU A 208 2.45 -26.88 -6.96
C GLU A 208 1.52 -25.77 -7.43
N LEU A 209 1.01 -25.87 -8.65
CA LEU A 209 0.41 -24.73 -9.35
C LEU A 209 -0.96 -24.36 -8.82
N GLY A 210 -1.78 -25.32 -8.41
CA GLY A 210 -3.08 -25.04 -7.82
C GLY A 210 -2.97 -24.23 -6.53
N PRO A 211 -2.24 -24.71 -5.52
CA PRO A 211 -1.97 -23.96 -4.29
C PRO A 211 -1.32 -22.60 -4.53
N LEU A 212 -0.24 -22.56 -5.35
CA LEU A 212 0.52 -21.35 -5.62
C LEU A 212 -0.30 -20.27 -6.34
N MET A 213 -0.98 -20.62 -7.43
CA MET A 213 -1.78 -19.66 -8.21
C MET A 213 -2.97 -19.16 -7.40
N THR A 214 -3.66 -20.04 -6.68
CA THR A 214 -4.74 -19.63 -5.79
C THR A 214 -4.26 -18.68 -4.70
N ALA A 215 -3.08 -18.92 -4.11
CA ALA A 215 -2.48 -18.05 -3.12
C ALA A 215 -2.13 -16.67 -3.69
N ILE A 216 -1.53 -16.61 -4.89
CA ILE A 216 -1.21 -15.34 -5.57
C ILE A 216 -2.48 -14.54 -5.86
N LEU A 217 -3.53 -15.19 -6.35
CA LEU A 217 -4.81 -14.53 -6.61
C LEU A 217 -5.45 -13.98 -5.32
N LEU A 218 -5.44 -14.77 -4.24
CA LEU A 218 -5.93 -14.33 -2.95
C LEU A 218 -5.07 -13.20 -2.34
N ALA A 219 -3.76 -13.22 -2.52
CA ALA A 219 -2.90 -12.11 -2.07
C ALA A 219 -3.27 -10.81 -2.78
N GLY A 220 -3.47 -10.87 -4.11
CA GLY A 220 -3.85 -9.72 -4.92
C GLY A 220 -5.24 -9.17 -4.62
N ARG A 221 -6.19 -10.04 -4.23
CA ARG A 221 -7.58 -9.66 -3.97
C ARG A 221 -7.85 -9.50 -2.47
N SER A 222 -7.85 -10.61 -1.73
CA SER A 222 -8.26 -10.62 -0.33
C SER A 222 -7.21 -10.02 0.59
N GLY A 223 -5.91 -10.26 0.33
CA GLY A 223 -4.81 -9.64 1.07
C GLY A 223 -4.78 -8.12 0.91
N ALA A 224 -4.99 -7.63 -0.31
CA ALA A 224 -5.12 -6.19 -0.60
C ALA A 224 -6.35 -5.58 0.07
N ALA A 225 -7.49 -6.28 0.04
CA ALA A 225 -8.73 -5.82 0.67
C ALA A 225 -8.57 -5.70 2.20
N PHE A 226 -7.96 -6.67 2.87
CA PHE A 226 -7.66 -6.60 4.31
C PHE A 226 -6.75 -5.42 4.66
N ALA A 227 -5.73 -5.16 3.82
CA ALA A 227 -4.84 -4.02 4.03
C ALA A 227 -5.57 -2.69 3.84
N ALA A 228 -6.44 -2.59 2.84
CA ALA A 228 -7.22 -1.39 2.58
C ALA A 228 -8.25 -1.13 3.68
N GLU A 229 -8.97 -2.16 4.13
CA GLU A 229 -9.98 -2.07 5.19
C GLU A 229 -9.36 -1.62 6.52
N ILE A 230 -8.32 -2.34 7.00
CA ILE A 230 -7.63 -1.98 8.24
C ILE A 230 -6.93 -0.63 8.11
N GLY A 231 -6.36 -0.33 6.93
CA GLY A 231 -5.76 0.96 6.65
C GLY A 231 -6.77 2.11 6.73
N THR A 232 -7.98 1.91 6.23
CA THR A 232 -9.08 2.88 6.33
C THR A 232 -9.50 3.08 7.79
N MET A 233 -9.67 1.99 8.54
CA MET A 233 -9.97 2.06 9.98
C MET A 233 -8.89 2.84 10.75
N LYS A 234 -7.61 2.69 10.36
CA LYS A 234 -6.51 3.42 10.97
C LYS A 234 -6.54 4.91 10.64
N VAL A 235 -6.77 5.27 9.38
CA VAL A 235 -6.87 6.67 8.95
C VAL A 235 -8.05 7.35 9.63
N ASN A 236 -9.16 6.65 9.83
CA ASN A 236 -10.34 7.14 10.55
C ASN A 236 -10.21 7.09 12.08
N GLN A 237 -9.04 6.70 12.62
CA GLN A 237 -8.80 6.55 14.07
C GLN A 237 -9.70 5.51 14.77
N GLU A 238 -10.33 4.60 14.01
CA GLU A 238 -11.17 3.54 14.57
C GLU A 238 -10.35 2.52 15.37
N ILE A 239 -9.10 2.26 14.95
CA ILE A 239 -8.17 1.39 15.71
C ILE A 239 -7.79 2.00 17.03
N ASP A 240 -7.59 3.31 17.10
CA ASP A 240 -7.31 4.03 18.34
C ASP A 240 -8.53 3.99 19.28
N ALA A 241 -9.73 4.10 18.71
CA ALA A 241 -10.96 3.94 19.47
C ALA A 241 -11.10 2.52 20.07
N LEU A 242 -10.77 1.46 19.31
CA LEU A 242 -10.75 0.09 19.83
C LEU A 242 -9.77 -0.04 21.01
N THR A 243 -8.58 0.54 20.87
CA THR A 243 -7.53 0.50 21.90
C THR A 243 -7.98 1.25 23.17
N THR A 244 -8.63 2.40 23.03
CA THR A 244 -9.15 3.17 24.18
C THR A 244 -10.29 2.45 24.90
N MET A 245 -11.05 1.61 24.19
CA MET A 245 -12.06 0.71 24.78
C MET A 245 -11.46 -0.54 25.43
N GLY A 246 -10.12 -0.70 25.44
CA GLY A 246 -9.45 -1.87 26.02
C GLY A 246 -9.49 -3.11 25.12
N LEU A 247 -9.86 -2.96 23.85
CA LEU A 247 -9.84 -4.05 22.88
C LEU A 247 -8.47 -4.11 22.17
N ASP A 248 -7.89 -5.30 22.13
CA ASP A 248 -6.65 -5.56 21.40
C ASP A 248 -6.94 -5.68 19.89
N PRO A 249 -6.46 -4.74 19.06
CA PRO A 249 -6.74 -4.74 17.63
C PRO A 249 -6.26 -6.02 16.90
N VAL A 250 -5.16 -6.63 17.36
CA VAL A 250 -4.64 -7.86 16.76
C VAL A 250 -5.60 -9.02 17.02
N LYS A 251 -6.05 -9.19 18.27
CA LYS A 251 -7.02 -10.25 18.59
C LYS A 251 -8.35 -10.03 17.90
N PHE A 252 -8.79 -8.78 17.80
CA PHE A 252 -10.10 -8.43 17.29
C PHE A 252 -10.18 -8.46 15.75
N LEU A 253 -9.19 -7.92 15.06
CA LEU A 253 -9.18 -7.77 13.61
C LEU A 253 -8.36 -8.84 12.89
N VAL A 254 -7.11 -9.10 13.36
CA VAL A 254 -6.18 -9.96 12.63
C VAL A 254 -6.59 -11.43 12.74
N VAL A 255 -6.91 -11.92 13.95
CA VAL A 255 -7.27 -13.33 14.17
C VAL A 255 -8.48 -13.73 13.31
N THR A 256 -9.49 -12.87 13.25
CA THR A 256 -10.71 -13.12 12.45
C THR A 256 -10.37 -13.31 10.97
N ARG A 257 -9.53 -12.43 10.40
CA ARG A 257 -9.13 -12.47 8.99
C ARG A 257 -8.20 -13.63 8.68
N VAL A 258 -7.27 -13.94 9.58
CA VAL A 258 -6.35 -15.08 9.42
C VAL A 258 -7.14 -16.39 9.41
N LEU A 259 -8.06 -16.60 10.35
CA LEU A 259 -8.89 -17.80 10.39
C LEU A 259 -9.79 -17.91 9.15
N ALA A 260 -10.43 -16.81 8.74
CA ALA A 260 -11.28 -16.79 7.56
C ALA A 260 -10.52 -17.13 6.28
N ALA A 261 -9.38 -16.47 6.04
CA ALA A 261 -8.57 -16.70 4.85
C ALA A 261 -7.99 -18.13 4.81
N THR A 262 -7.49 -18.63 5.95
CA THR A 262 -6.95 -19.99 6.06
C THR A 262 -8.01 -21.05 5.85
N ALA A 263 -9.23 -20.84 6.34
CA ALA A 263 -10.33 -21.76 6.11
C ALA A 263 -10.80 -21.76 4.64
N MET A 264 -10.78 -20.60 3.97
CA MET A 264 -11.31 -20.48 2.61
C MET A 264 -10.29 -20.84 1.52
N ILE A 265 -9.00 -20.72 1.77
CA ILE A 265 -7.98 -21.05 0.76
C ILE A 265 -8.03 -22.54 0.39
N VAL A 266 -8.30 -23.42 1.35
CA VAL A 266 -8.35 -24.87 1.13
C VAL A 266 -9.42 -25.26 0.11
N PRO A 267 -10.72 -24.92 0.29
CA PRO A 267 -11.74 -25.24 -0.71
C PRO A 267 -11.51 -24.54 -2.05
N LEU A 268 -10.89 -23.34 -2.06
CA LEU A 268 -10.53 -22.64 -3.29
C LEU A 268 -9.43 -23.38 -4.07
N VAL A 269 -8.44 -23.95 -3.39
CA VAL A 269 -7.37 -24.75 -4.01
C VAL A 269 -7.97 -26.03 -4.58
N VAL A 270 -8.80 -26.74 -3.82
CA VAL A 270 -9.48 -27.96 -4.31
C VAL A 270 -10.31 -27.64 -5.56
N PHE A 271 -11.01 -26.52 -5.56
CA PHE A 271 -11.78 -26.06 -6.71
C PHE A 271 -10.90 -25.70 -7.91
N SER A 272 -9.81 -24.98 -7.67
CA SER A 272 -8.80 -24.64 -8.70
C SER A 272 -8.20 -25.88 -9.35
N ASP A 273 -7.80 -26.86 -8.54
CA ASP A 273 -7.23 -28.12 -8.98
C ASP A 273 -8.21 -28.90 -9.86
N LEU A 274 -9.46 -29.01 -9.41
CA LEU A 274 -10.50 -29.70 -10.13
C LEU A 274 -10.76 -29.05 -11.51
N VAL A 275 -10.92 -27.73 -11.52
CA VAL A 275 -11.18 -26.99 -12.75
C VAL A 275 -9.95 -27.01 -13.69
N GLY A 276 -8.73 -26.99 -13.13
CA GLY A 276 -7.48 -27.13 -13.88
C GLY A 276 -7.36 -28.49 -14.55
N LEU A 277 -7.68 -29.57 -13.83
CA LEU A 277 -7.71 -30.92 -14.39
C LEU A 277 -8.77 -31.07 -15.50
N ILE A 278 -9.94 -30.44 -15.35
CA ILE A 278 -10.96 -30.39 -16.40
C ILE A 278 -10.43 -29.66 -17.63
N GLY A 279 -9.74 -28.52 -17.46
CA GLY A 279 -9.10 -27.80 -18.57
C GLY A 279 -8.10 -28.67 -19.33
N GLY A 280 -7.26 -29.41 -18.59
CA GLY A 280 -6.35 -30.38 -19.18
C GLY A 280 -7.03 -31.53 -19.92
N ALA A 281 -8.11 -32.10 -19.35
CA ALA A 281 -8.87 -33.15 -19.98
C ALA A 281 -9.46 -32.76 -21.34
N LEU A 282 -9.96 -31.50 -21.46
CA LEU A 282 -10.49 -30.96 -22.71
C LEU A 282 -9.39 -30.86 -23.78
N VAL A 283 -8.18 -30.49 -23.41
CA VAL A 283 -7.05 -30.49 -24.35
C VAL A 283 -6.68 -31.89 -24.81
N MET A 284 -6.64 -32.85 -23.89
CA MET A 284 -6.27 -34.24 -24.24
C MET A 284 -7.26 -34.88 -25.22
N LEU A 285 -8.53 -34.47 -25.24
CA LEU A 285 -9.47 -34.86 -26.29
C LEU A 285 -9.04 -34.42 -27.68
N THR A 286 -8.37 -33.27 -27.82
CA THR A 286 -7.86 -32.82 -29.16
C THR A 286 -6.66 -33.63 -29.65
N PHE A 287 -6.04 -34.39 -28.74
CA PHE A 287 -4.97 -35.35 -29.06
C PHE A 287 -5.47 -36.80 -29.14
N GLU A 288 -6.78 -37.00 -29.34
CA GLU A 288 -7.44 -38.31 -29.49
C GLU A 288 -7.30 -39.23 -28.24
N ILE A 289 -7.00 -38.66 -27.07
CA ILE A 289 -6.95 -39.41 -25.80
C ILE A 289 -8.31 -39.34 -25.13
N PRO A 290 -9.00 -40.47 -24.91
CA PRO A 290 -10.29 -40.51 -24.24
C PRO A 290 -10.21 -39.99 -22.82
N ILE A 291 -11.27 -39.33 -22.34
CA ILE A 291 -11.34 -38.81 -20.96
C ILE A 291 -11.15 -39.92 -19.94
N SER A 292 -11.65 -41.14 -20.22
CA SER A 292 -11.48 -42.31 -19.32
C SER A 292 -10.00 -42.67 -19.13
N THR A 293 -9.22 -42.64 -20.21
CA THR A 293 -7.77 -42.90 -20.20
C THR A 293 -7.04 -41.78 -19.43
N TYR A 294 -7.38 -40.51 -19.74
CA TYR A 294 -6.83 -39.37 -18.99
C TYR A 294 -7.10 -39.48 -17.50
N TYR A 295 -8.36 -39.74 -17.10
CA TYR A 295 -8.75 -39.89 -15.70
C TYR A 295 -8.00 -41.05 -15.00
N SER A 296 -7.96 -42.23 -15.65
CA SER A 296 -7.25 -43.38 -15.06
C SER A 296 -5.77 -43.13 -14.87
N GLN A 297 -5.13 -42.44 -15.81
CA GLN A 297 -3.72 -42.05 -15.70
C GLN A 297 -3.50 -40.98 -14.59
N ALA A 298 -4.32 -39.95 -14.56
CA ALA A 298 -4.22 -38.91 -13.54
C ALA A 298 -4.37 -39.47 -12.12
N VAL A 299 -5.38 -40.33 -11.90
CA VAL A 299 -5.65 -40.95 -10.58
C VAL A 299 -4.60 -42.02 -10.21
N SER A 300 -4.07 -42.77 -11.18
CA SER A 300 -3.04 -43.78 -10.89
C SER A 300 -1.69 -43.18 -10.49
N PHE A 301 -1.40 -41.97 -10.96
CA PHE A 301 -0.11 -41.33 -10.73
C PHE A 301 -0.15 -40.33 -9.55
N ALA A 302 -1.19 -39.54 -9.47
CA ALA A 302 -1.36 -38.59 -8.37
C ALA A 302 -1.69 -39.32 -7.06
N THR A 303 -0.81 -39.21 -6.08
CA THR A 303 -1.01 -39.83 -4.79
C THR A 303 -1.80 -38.92 -3.84
N LEU A 304 -2.44 -39.54 -2.84
CA LEU A 304 -3.09 -38.78 -1.76
C LEU A 304 -2.09 -37.85 -1.04
N THR A 305 -0.82 -38.27 -0.98
CA THR A 305 0.27 -37.49 -0.38
C THR A 305 0.51 -36.19 -1.15
N ASP A 306 0.50 -36.21 -2.49
CA ASP A 306 0.67 -35.02 -3.32
C ASP A 306 -0.47 -34.02 -3.11
N PHE A 307 -1.70 -34.53 -3.10
CA PHE A 307 -2.88 -33.69 -2.84
C PHE A 307 -2.88 -33.08 -1.44
N LEU A 308 -2.63 -33.89 -0.40
CA LEU A 308 -2.55 -33.38 0.98
C LEU A 308 -1.36 -32.45 1.18
N GLY A 309 -0.23 -32.70 0.49
CA GLY A 309 0.93 -31.81 0.47
C GLY A 309 0.57 -30.43 -0.08
N GLY A 310 -0.14 -30.36 -1.21
CA GLY A 310 -0.66 -29.10 -1.76
C GLY A 310 -1.61 -28.38 -0.81
N LEU A 311 -2.53 -29.10 -0.17
CA LEU A 311 -3.43 -28.52 0.83
C LEU A 311 -2.69 -28.03 2.08
N ALA A 312 -1.68 -28.75 2.55
CA ALA A 312 -0.86 -28.29 3.69
C ALA A 312 -0.12 -26.99 3.38
N LYS A 313 0.43 -26.85 2.16
CA LYS A 313 1.00 -25.60 1.68
C LYS A 313 -0.02 -24.47 1.68
N SER A 314 -1.23 -24.74 1.17
CA SER A 314 -2.29 -23.74 1.07
C SER A 314 -2.70 -23.18 2.43
N LEU A 315 -2.75 -23.99 3.49
CA LEU A 315 -3.01 -23.52 4.85
C LEU A 315 -1.98 -22.47 5.29
N VAL A 316 -0.70 -22.75 5.04
CA VAL A 316 0.37 -21.81 5.37
C VAL A 316 0.23 -20.52 4.54
N PHE A 317 -0.08 -20.62 3.26
CA PHE A 317 -0.30 -19.46 2.40
C PHE A 317 -1.48 -18.61 2.87
N GLY A 318 -2.57 -19.22 3.35
CA GLY A 318 -3.71 -18.49 3.92
C GLY A 318 -3.32 -17.63 5.12
N VAL A 319 -2.53 -18.21 6.04
CA VAL A 319 -1.99 -17.48 7.20
C VAL A 319 -1.10 -16.31 6.75
N LEU A 320 -0.22 -16.54 5.77
CA LEU A 320 0.71 -15.52 5.27
C LEU A 320 -0.02 -14.37 4.58
N ILE A 321 -0.99 -14.67 3.71
CA ILE A 321 -1.76 -13.65 2.97
C ILE A 321 -2.50 -12.74 3.94
N ALA A 322 -3.26 -13.33 4.87
CA ALA A 322 -4.02 -12.54 5.84
C ALA A 322 -3.11 -11.81 6.83
N GLY A 323 -2.04 -12.47 7.30
CA GLY A 323 -1.07 -11.86 8.20
C GLY A 323 -0.41 -10.62 7.58
N ILE A 324 0.09 -10.72 6.35
CA ILE A 324 0.71 -9.59 5.63
C ILE A 324 -0.31 -8.52 5.31
N GLY A 325 -1.50 -8.88 4.84
CA GLY A 325 -2.58 -7.92 4.59
C GLY A 325 -2.90 -7.09 5.82
N CYS A 326 -3.09 -7.75 6.96
CA CYS A 326 -3.35 -7.08 8.23
C CYS A 326 -2.16 -6.24 8.72
N LEU A 327 -0.93 -6.75 8.62
CA LEU A 327 0.28 -6.02 9.01
C LEU A 327 0.40 -4.71 8.24
N ARG A 328 0.27 -4.78 6.90
CA ARG A 328 0.38 -3.59 6.05
C ARG A 328 -0.76 -2.60 6.30
N GLY A 329 -1.96 -3.09 6.57
CA GLY A 329 -3.08 -2.26 7.00
C GLY A 329 -2.80 -1.52 8.31
N LEU A 330 -2.30 -2.22 9.32
CA LEU A 330 -1.89 -1.62 10.61
C LEU A 330 -0.72 -0.64 10.48
N GLN A 331 0.12 -0.78 9.46
CA GLN A 331 1.24 0.13 9.17
C GLN A 331 0.87 1.32 8.30
N THR A 332 -0.40 1.44 7.86
CA THR A 332 -0.85 2.56 7.03
C THR A 332 -0.56 3.90 7.70
N GLU A 333 0.02 4.83 6.95
CA GLU A 333 0.26 6.21 7.37
C GLU A 333 -1.01 7.05 7.25
N THR A 334 -0.95 8.32 7.68
CA THR A 334 -2.08 9.25 7.60
C THR A 334 -2.34 9.71 6.15
N GLY A 335 -3.60 9.76 5.75
CA GLY A 335 -4.05 10.27 4.46
C GLY A 335 -4.66 9.20 3.54
N ALA A 336 -5.58 9.63 2.68
CA ALA A 336 -6.33 8.72 1.80
C ALA A 336 -5.44 7.95 0.79
N SER A 337 -4.37 8.56 0.30
CA SER A 337 -3.40 7.90 -0.60
C SER A 337 -2.60 6.81 0.08
N ALA A 338 -2.40 6.88 1.41
CA ALA A 338 -1.65 5.90 2.18
C ALA A 338 -2.33 4.52 2.19
N VAL A 339 -3.68 4.49 2.16
CA VAL A 339 -4.45 3.23 2.08
C VAL A 339 -4.14 2.46 0.79
N GLY A 340 -4.13 3.17 -0.36
CA GLY A 340 -3.78 2.55 -1.65
C GLY A 340 -2.34 2.02 -1.69
N ILE A 341 -1.40 2.76 -1.11
CA ILE A 341 0.00 2.33 -1.00
C ILE A 341 0.11 1.08 -0.12
N SER A 342 -0.58 1.05 1.02
CA SER A 342 -0.58 -0.11 1.92
C SER A 342 -1.17 -1.35 1.26
N ALA A 343 -2.27 -1.22 0.52
CA ALA A 343 -2.86 -2.31 -0.25
C ALA A 343 -1.87 -2.86 -1.31
N THR A 344 -1.21 -1.98 -2.07
CA THR A 344 -0.20 -2.39 -3.05
C THR A 344 0.99 -3.09 -2.39
N ASN A 345 1.48 -2.54 -1.27
CA ASN A 345 2.58 -3.14 -0.52
C ASN A 345 2.20 -4.51 0.08
N ALA A 346 0.95 -4.71 0.47
CA ALA A 346 0.44 -6.00 0.93
C ALA A 346 0.51 -7.05 -0.18
N VAL A 347 0.08 -6.72 -1.40
CA VAL A 347 0.16 -7.62 -2.55
C VAL A 347 1.60 -8.02 -2.85
N VAL A 348 2.49 -7.02 -3.01
CA VAL A 348 3.90 -7.27 -3.37
C VAL A 348 4.59 -8.10 -2.29
N SER A 349 4.44 -7.71 -1.01
CA SER A 349 5.06 -8.46 0.10
C SER A 349 4.47 -9.86 0.23
N GLY A 350 3.16 -10.01 0.02
CA GLY A 350 2.46 -11.28 0.06
C GLY A 350 2.97 -12.25 -1.01
N ILE A 351 3.04 -11.80 -2.27
CA ILE A 351 3.53 -12.64 -3.38
C ILE A 351 4.99 -13.04 -3.15
N ILE A 352 5.86 -12.12 -2.75
CA ILE A 352 7.27 -12.44 -2.48
C ILE A 352 7.38 -13.53 -1.40
N LEU A 353 6.61 -13.40 -0.32
CA LEU A 353 6.69 -14.37 0.77
C LEU A 353 6.07 -15.73 0.40
N ILE A 354 4.97 -15.73 -0.37
CA ILE A 354 4.36 -16.96 -0.89
C ILE A 354 5.38 -17.73 -1.74
N VAL A 355 5.99 -17.07 -2.73
CA VAL A 355 6.99 -17.70 -3.61
C VAL A 355 8.21 -18.20 -2.83
N PHE A 356 8.67 -17.42 -1.84
CA PHE A 356 9.78 -17.84 -0.99
C PHE A 356 9.43 -19.11 -0.18
N VAL A 357 8.27 -19.12 0.47
CA VAL A 357 7.81 -20.24 1.29
C VAL A 357 7.50 -21.46 0.43
N ASP A 358 6.97 -21.26 -0.78
CA ASP A 358 6.76 -22.34 -1.75
C ASP A 358 8.09 -23.03 -2.13
N GLY A 359 9.12 -22.23 -2.40
CA GLY A 359 10.48 -22.75 -2.62
C GLY A 359 11.03 -23.53 -1.42
N VAL A 360 10.75 -23.09 -0.19
CA VAL A 360 11.12 -23.85 1.03
C VAL A 360 10.36 -25.17 1.08
N PHE A 361 9.06 -25.19 0.79
CA PHE A 361 8.27 -26.41 0.74
C PHE A 361 8.80 -27.39 -0.33
N ALA A 362 9.17 -26.91 -1.51
CA ALA A 362 9.73 -27.74 -2.57
C ALA A 362 11.00 -28.46 -2.09
N VAL A 363 11.89 -27.74 -1.39
CA VAL A 363 13.11 -28.35 -0.81
C VAL A 363 12.77 -29.33 0.30
N VAL A 364 11.86 -28.98 1.21
CA VAL A 364 11.46 -29.86 2.33
C VAL A 364 10.82 -31.15 1.79
N TYR A 365 9.92 -31.05 0.83
CA TYR A 365 9.27 -32.22 0.23
C TYR A 365 10.26 -33.13 -0.49
N TYR A 366 11.27 -32.56 -1.17
CA TYR A 366 12.32 -33.33 -1.79
C TYR A 366 13.09 -34.18 -0.76
N TYR A 367 13.49 -33.61 0.39
CA TYR A 367 14.20 -34.32 1.44
C TYR A 367 13.34 -35.31 2.22
N LEU A 368 12.03 -35.09 2.30
CA LEU A 368 11.08 -36.02 2.93
C LEU A 368 10.70 -37.18 2.01
N GLY A 369 11.06 -37.11 0.72
CA GLY A 369 10.69 -38.12 -0.27
C GLY A 369 9.19 -38.10 -0.63
N ILE A 370 8.59 -36.93 -0.48
CA ILE A 370 7.14 -36.68 -0.75
C ILE A 370 7.01 -35.98 -2.08
#